data_471b054addb53b21d65bd4bfa3029fa7
#
_entry.id   471b054addb53b21d65bd4bfa3029fa7
#
_cell.length_a   1.000
_cell.length_b   1.000
_cell.length_c   1.000
_cell.angle_alpha   90.00
_cell.angle_beta   90.00
_cell.angle_gamma   90.00
#
_symmetry.space_group_name_H-M   'P 1'
#
loop_
_entity.id
_entity.type
_entity.pdbx_description
1 polymer ?
#
loop_
_entity_poly.entity_id
_entity_poly.type
_entity_poly.pdbx_seq_one_letter_code
_entity_poly.pdbx_strand_id
1 'polypeptide(L)'
;MTYKVAFVSLGCAKNLVNTEQMMALCRQAGHIVTGDPEGADVAVLNTCGFIESAKSEAIDNILELAQLKDQGKLKKLLVAGCLSQRYPDDIRAELPEVDGMLGTGSYSDVVAAVEELMEGEKAEHFGNIHRTYEDGERIVTTPPYTAYLKIAEGCSNGCAFC
;
A
#
# COMPACT_ATOMS: atom_id res chain seq x y z
N MET A 1 4.34 13.83 14.65
CA MET A 1 2.87 14.12 14.81
C MET A 1 2.08 12.83 14.65
N THR A 2 0.84 12.76 15.17
CA THR A 2 -0.06 11.60 14.98
C THR A 2 -0.99 11.86 13.80
N TYR A 3 -0.99 10.96 12.82
CA TYR A 3 -1.84 11.03 11.64
C TYR A 3 -2.85 9.89 11.64
N LYS A 4 -4.02 10.09 11.02
CA LYS A 4 -5.01 9.05 10.76
C LYS A 4 -4.73 8.43 9.39
N VAL A 5 -4.31 7.18 9.38
CA VAL A 5 -3.88 6.45 8.18
C VAL A 5 -4.90 5.35 7.87
N ALA A 6 -5.54 5.46 6.72
CA ALA A 6 -6.46 4.46 6.21
C ALA A 6 -5.73 3.44 5.33
N PHE A 7 -6.13 2.18 5.42
CA PHE A 7 -5.57 1.12 4.60
C PHE A 7 -6.66 0.42 3.79
N VAL A 8 -6.43 0.34 2.48
CA VAL A 8 -7.25 -0.42 1.53
C VAL A 8 -6.35 -1.47 0.89
N SER A 9 -6.72 -2.74 1.01
CA SER A 9 -5.95 -3.86 0.46
C SER A 9 -6.69 -4.49 -0.70
N LEU A 10 -6.07 -4.46 -1.87
CA LEU A 10 -6.56 -5.12 -3.07
C LEU A 10 -5.68 -6.32 -3.43
N GLY A 11 -6.21 -7.22 -4.26
CA GLY A 11 -5.45 -8.31 -4.84
C GLY A 11 -5.42 -9.58 -3.98
N CYS A 12 -4.24 -10.13 -3.74
CA CYS A 12 -4.07 -11.47 -3.18
C CYS A 12 -3.86 -11.47 -1.65
N ALA A 13 -3.93 -12.67 -1.05
CA ALA A 13 -3.66 -12.87 0.38
C ALA A 13 -2.26 -12.38 0.81
N LYS A 14 -1.27 -12.42 -0.10
CA LYS A 14 0.07 -11.88 0.16
C LYS A 14 0.04 -10.36 0.36
N ASN A 15 -0.71 -9.65 -0.48
CA ASN A 15 -0.93 -8.21 -0.32
C ASN A 15 -1.62 -7.88 1.00
N LEU A 16 -2.60 -8.70 1.41
CA LEU A 16 -3.27 -8.50 2.68
C LEU A 16 -2.30 -8.61 3.86
N VAL A 17 -1.44 -9.64 3.88
CA VAL A 17 -0.41 -9.77 4.93
C VAL A 17 0.53 -8.57 4.95
N ASN A 18 0.97 -8.08 3.79
CA ASN A 18 1.81 -6.90 3.70
C ASN A 18 1.08 -5.64 4.22
N THR A 19 -0.22 -5.50 3.91
CA THR A 19 -1.05 -4.40 4.45
C THR A 19 -1.15 -4.49 5.97
N GLU A 20 -1.40 -5.67 6.53
CA GLU A 20 -1.48 -5.90 7.97
C GLU A 20 -0.15 -5.58 8.69
N GLN A 21 0.99 -5.82 8.05
CA GLN A 21 2.31 -5.42 8.55
C GLN A 21 2.49 -3.89 8.51
N MET A 22 2.14 -3.24 7.40
CA MET A 22 2.18 -1.77 7.30
C MET A 22 1.28 -1.09 8.34
N MET A 23 0.09 -1.64 8.58
CA MET A 23 -0.81 -1.18 9.64
C MET A 23 -0.16 -1.26 11.02
N ALA A 24 0.53 -2.37 11.33
CA ALA A 24 1.22 -2.54 12.59
C ALA A 24 2.36 -1.52 12.76
N LEU A 25 3.16 -1.29 11.72
CA LEU A 25 4.24 -0.28 11.72
C LEU A 25 3.69 1.13 11.99
N CYS A 26 2.63 1.53 11.30
CA CYS A 26 2.00 2.83 11.52
C CYS A 26 1.45 2.97 12.94
N ARG A 27 0.83 1.92 13.49
CA ARG A 27 0.35 1.91 14.87
C ARG A 27 1.49 2.02 15.89
N GLN A 28 2.60 1.30 15.67
CA GLN A 28 3.78 1.36 16.53
C GLN A 28 4.44 2.76 16.52
N ALA A 29 4.39 3.44 15.37
CA ALA A 29 4.86 4.82 15.24
C ALA A 29 3.92 5.86 15.88
N GLY A 30 2.78 5.42 16.43
CA GLY A 30 1.82 6.30 17.12
C GLY A 30 0.75 6.91 16.22
N HIS A 31 0.59 6.39 15.00
CA HIS A 31 -0.49 6.79 14.09
C HIS A 31 -1.80 6.04 14.39
N ILE A 32 -2.92 6.65 14.02
CA ILE A 32 -4.25 6.04 14.14
C ILE A 32 -4.52 5.27 12.85
N VAL A 33 -4.71 3.96 12.94
CA VAL A 33 -4.98 3.07 11.82
C VAL A 33 -6.48 2.84 11.67
N THR A 34 -7.00 2.94 10.44
CA THR A 34 -8.42 2.72 10.11
C THR A 34 -8.57 2.00 8.77
N GLY A 35 -9.73 1.38 8.55
CA GLY A 35 -10.14 0.87 7.23
C GLY A 35 -10.99 1.85 6.42
N ASP A 36 -11.36 3.00 7.01
CA ASP A 36 -12.20 4.00 6.38
C ASP A 36 -11.34 5.18 5.89
N PRO A 37 -11.25 5.41 4.56
CA PRO A 37 -10.50 6.53 4.01
C PRO A 37 -11.17 7.89 4.23
N GLU A 38 -12.47 7.93 4.51
CA GLU A 38 -13.18 9.18 4.74
C GLU A 38 -12.73 9.82 6.08
N GLY A 39 -12.19 11.00 5.99
CA GLY A 39 -11.64 11.73 7.13
C GLY A 39 -10.25 11.24 7.57
N ALA A 40 -9.55 10.48 6.71
CA ALA A 40 -8.15 10.14 6.95
C ALA A 40 -7.20 11.24 6.46
N ASP A 41 -6.01 11.28 7.06
CA ASP A 41 -4.93 12.15 6.58
C ASP A 41 -4.24 11.53 5.36
N VAL A 42 -3.96 10.24 5.42
CA VAL A 42 -3.36 9.47 4.33
C VAL A 42 -4.15 8.20 4.09
N ALA A 43 -4.47 7.88 2.85
CA ALA A 43 -4.93 6.56 2.43
C ALA A 43 -3.78 5.79 1.78
N VAL A 44 -3.50 4.61 2.29
CA VAL A 44 -2.54 3.66 1.73
C VAL A 44 -3.34 2.59 0.97
N LEU A 45 -3.23 2.61 -0.35
CA LEU A 45 -3.86 1.64 -1.24
C LEU A 45 -2.82 0.60 -1.68
N ASN A 46 -2.89 -0.61 -1.14
CA ASN A 46 -2.02 -1.70 -1.55
C ASN A 46 -2.63 -2.45 -2.74
N THR A 47 -1.94 -2.42 -3.87
CA THR A 47 -2.46 -2.77 -5.19
C THR A 47 -1.86 -4.04 -5.76
N CYS A 48 -2.62 -4.70 -6.63
CA CYS A 48 -2.15 -5.77 -7.50
C CYS A 48 -1.94 -5.22 -8.92
N GLY A 49 -0.90 -5.68 -9.59
CA GLY A 49 -0.58 -5.30 -10.98
C GLY A 49 -0.27 -6.53 -11.83
N PHE A 50 -0.74 -7.72 -11.43
CA PHE A 50 -0.38 -8.97 -12.10
C PHE A 50 -1.28 -9.30 -13.29
N ILE A 51 -2.59 -9.16 -13.15
CA ILE A 51 -3.58 -9.41 -14.21
C ILE A 51 -4.32 -8.13 -14.54
N GLU A 52 -4.88 -8.06 -15.74
CA GLU A 52 -5.51 -6.85 -16.27
C GLU A 52 -6.70 -6.39 -15.43
N SER A 53 -7.56 -7.33 -15.02
CA SER A 53 -8.71 -7.02 -14.15
C SER A 53 -8.30 -6.42 -12.80
N ALA A 54 -7.18 -6.88 -12.22
CA ALA A 54 -6.67 -6.32 -10.97
C ALA A 54 -6.05 -4.93 -11.14
N LYS A 55 -5.48 -4.63 -12.32
CA LYS A 55 -5.03 -3.28 -12.65
C LYS A 55 -6.21 -2.33 -12.79
N SER A 56 -7.27 -2.73 -13.50
CA SER A 56 -8.49 -1.93 -13.62
C SER A 56 -9.09 -1.65 -12.24
N GLU A 57 -9.23 -2.66 -11.40
CA GLU A 57 -9.71 -2.50 -10.02
C GLU A 57 -8.86 -1.51 -9.22
N ALA A 58 -7.53 -1.59 -9.35
CA ALA A 58 -6.62 -0.68 -8.66
C ALA A 58 -6.78 0.77 -9.16
N ILE A 59 -6.91 0.99 -10.46
CA ILE A 59 -7.12 2.31 -11.06
C ILE A 59 -8.47 2.88 -10.60
N ASP A 60 -9.54 2.10 -10.65
CA ASP A 60 -10.87 2.52 -10.21
C ASP A 60 -10.83 2.97 -8.73
N ASN A 61 -10.17 2.22 -7.86
CA ASN A 61 -10.01 2.59 -6.45
C ASN A 61 -9.14 3.85 -6.27
N ILE A 62 -8.08 4.04 -7.07
CA ILE A 62 -7.29 5.29 -7.06
C ILE A 62 -8.20 6.48 -7.39
N LEU A 63 -9.03 6.37 -8.42
CA LEU A 63 -9.94 7.43 -8.83
C LEU A 63 -11.04 7.71 -7.79
N GLU A 64 -11.56 6.68 -7.13
CA GLU A 64 -12.51 6.84 -6.02
C GLU A 64 -11.88 7.58 -4.83
N LEU A 65 -10.65 7.22 -4.46
CA LEU A 65 -9.90 7.92 -3.40
C LEU A 65 -9.53 9.36 -3.82
N ALA A 66 -9.24 9.59 -5.08
CA ALA A 66 -9.03 10.93 -5.63
C ALA A 66 -10.27 11.82 -5.46
N GLN A 67 -11.47 11.28 -5.69
CA GLN A 67 -12.72 12.01 -5.44
C GLN A 67 -12.87 12.41 -3.96
N LEU A 68 -12.44 11.57 -3.01
CA LEU A 68 -12.42 11.95 -1.59
C LEU A 68 -11.44 13.08 -1.30
N LYS A 69 -10.30 13.13 -2.02
CA LYS A 69 -9.36 14.26 -1.94
C LYS A 69 -9.99 15.54 -2.45
N ASP A 70 -10.64 15.51 -3.60
CA ASP A 70 -11.34 16.67 -4.18
C ASP A 70 -12.44 17.22 -3.27
N GLN A 71 -13.11 16.33 -2.53
CA GLN A 71 -14.11 16.68 -1.52
C GLN A 71 -13.51 17.18 -0.19
N GLY A 72 -12.19 17.16 -0.05
CA GLY A 72 -11.51 17.54 1.19
C GLY A 72 -11.65 16.52 2.34
N LYS A 73 -12.11 15.30 2.03
CA LYS A 73 -12.31 14.21 3.00
C LYS A 73 -11.09 13.33 3.18
N LEU A 74 -10.14 13.37 2.26
CA LEU A 74 -8.84 12.71 2.30
C LEU A 74 -7.77 13.75 1.92
N LYS A 75 -6.62 13.74 2.61
CA LYS A 75 -5.56 14.71 2.30
C LYS A 75 -4.55 14.16 1.30
N LYS A 76 -4.09 12.93 1.48
CA LYS A 76 -3.01 12.31 0.71
C LYS A 76 -3.32 10.88 0.30
N LEU A 77 -2.85 10.47 -0.88
CA LEU A 77 -2.99 9.13 -1.43
C LEU A 77 -1.61 8.51 -1.69
N LEU A 78 -1.32 7.42 -1.00
CA LEU A 78 -0.11 6.61 -1.14
C LEU A 78 -0.47 5.27 -1.80
N VAL A 79 0.08 5.01 -2.97
CA VAL A 79 -0.14 3.73 -3.68
C VAL A 79 1.03 2.80 -3.43
N ALA A 80 0.74 1.60 -2.95
CA ALA A 80 1.74 0.58 -2.65
C ALA A 80 1.50 -0.70 -3.47
N GLY A 81 2.49 -1.56 -3.53
CA GLY A 81 2.34 -2.92 -4.03
C GLY A 81 2.82 -3.15 -5.45
N CYS A 82 2.19 -4.13 -6.11
CA CYS A 82 2.68 -4.62 -7.41
C CYS A 82 2.46 -3.61 -8.53
N LEU A 83 1.39 -2.82 -8.49
CA LEU A 83 1.12 -1.82 -9.52
C LEU A 83 2.19 -0.71 -9.49
N SER A 84 2.44 -0.12 -8.34
CA SER A 84 3.47 0.91 -8.16
C SER A 84 4.88 0.40 -8.49
N GLN A 85 5.19 -0.87 -8.14
CA GLN A 85 6.48 -1.47 -8.47
C GLN A 85 6.70 -1.66 -9.96
N ARG A 86 5.65 -2.02 -10.71
CA ARG A 86 5.78 -2.38 -12.15
C ARG A 86 5.57 -1.21 -13.09
N TYR A 87 4.74 -0.25 -12.71
CA TYR A 87 4.29 0.85 -13.56
C TYR A 87 4.42 2.24 -12.90
N PRO A 88 5.58 2.54 -12.27
CA PRO A 88 5.72 3.82 -11.56
C PRO A 88 5.67 5.03 -12.50
N ASP A 89 6.21 4.89 -13.72
CA ASP A 89 6.21 5.99 -14.69
C ASP A 89 4.82 6.26 -15.25
N ASP A 90 4.04 5.21 -15.49
CA ASP A 90 2.65 5.34 -15.96
C ASP A 90 1.78 6.00 -14.88
N ILE A 91 1.95 5.62 -13.62
CA ILE A 91 1.24 6.25 -12.49
C ILE A 91 1.59 7.75 -12.40
N ARG A 92 2.87 8.12 -12.52
CA ARG A 92 3.29 9.53 -12.48
C ARG A 92 2.70 10.34 -13.64
N ALA A 93 2.59 9.72 -14.81
CA ALA A 93 2.13 10.41 -16.01
C ALA A 93 0.59 10.52 -16.08
N GLU A 94 -0.12 9.48 -15.66
CA GLU A 94 -1.55 9.34 -15.92
C GLU A 94 -2.43 9.52 -14.67
N LEU A 95 -1.85 9.41 -13.47
CA LEU A 95 -2.57 9.49 -12.19
C LEU A 95 -1.95 10.56 -11.27
N PRO A 96 -2.06 11.85 -11.63
CA PRO A 96 -1.48 12.96 -10.86
C PRO A 96 -2.07 13.11 -9.45
N GLU A 97 -3.20 12.46 -9.17
CA GLU A 97 -3.85 12.43 -7.87
C GLU A 97 -3.05 11.63 -6.82
N VAL A 98 -2.16 10.73 -7.26
CA VAL A 98 -1.28 9.94 -6.40
C VAL A 98 -0.15 10.83 -5.87
N ASP A 99 -0.09 10.99 -4.54
CA ASP A 99 0.91 11.82 -3.88
C ASP A 99 2.23 11.07 -3.64
N GLY A 100 2.17 9.74 -3.50
CA GLY A 100 3.36 8.92 -3.27
C GLY A 100 3.20 7.47 -3.67
N MET A 101 4.33 6.77 -3.76
CA MET A 101 4.39 5.36 -4.16
C MET A 101 5.37 4.55 -3.31
N LEU A 102 4.96 3.34 -2.94
CA LEU A 102 5.81 2.32 -2.34
C LEU A 102 5.90 1.10 -3.24
N GLY A 103 7.10 0.71 -3.60
CA GLY A 103 7.35 -0.56 -4.28
C GLY A 103 7.23 -1.75 -3.33
N THR A 104 7.18 -2.97 -3.89
CA THR A 104 7.09 -4.22 -3.12
C THR A 104 8.30 -4.48 -2.22
N GLY A 105 9.43 -3.84 -2.49
CA GLY A 105 10.64 -3.88 -1.65
C GLY A 105 10.67 -2.84 -0.52
N SER A 106 9.64 -2.03 -0.33
CA SER A 106 9.64 -0.86 0.56
C SER A 106 8.46 -0.77 1.52
N TYR A 107 7.77 -1.85 1.80
CA TYR A 107 6.64 -1.82 2.74
C TYR A 107 7.04 -1.36 4.15
N SER A 108 8.30 -1.62 4.57
CA SER A 108 8.85 -1.15 5.84
C SER A 108 8.96 0.37 5.92
N ASP A 109 8.98 1.05 4.78
CA ASP A 109 9.18 2.50 4.69
C ASP A 109 7.85 3.28 4.77
N VAL A 110 6.74 2.57 5.02
CA VAL A 110 5.38 3.17 5.04
C VAL A 110 5.26 4.33 6.02
N VAL A 111 5.90 4.25 7.19
CA VAL A 111 5.86 5.32 8.20
C VAL A 111 6.57 6.57 7.67
N ALA A 112 7.78 6.41 7.14
CA ALA A 112 8.54 7.50 6.55
C ALA A 112 7.74 8.14 5.39
N ALA A 113 7.18 7.32 4.50
CA ALA A 113 6.37 7.81 3.38
C ALA A 113 5.13 8.61 3.84
N VAL A 114 4.45 8.17 4.89
CA VAL A 114 3.31 8.90 5.47
C VAL A 114 3.75 10.26 6.02
N GLU A 115 4.87 10.31 6.74
CA GLU A 115 5.40 11.53 7.32
C GLU A 115 5.87 12.52 6.24
N GLU A 116 6.62 12.07 5.24
CA GLU A 116 7.06 12.86 4.07
C GLU A 116 5.86 13.49 3.34
N LEU A 117 4.83 12.70 3.06
CA LEU A 117 3.61 13.20 2.40
C LEU A 117 2.91 14.29 3.22
N MET A 118 2.87 14.15 4.54
CA MET A 118 2.23 15.12 5.43
C MET A 118 3.07 16.38 5.62
N GLU A 119 4.39 16.31 5.41
CA GLU A 119 5.29 17.46 5.34
C GLU A 119 5.26 18.18 3.98
N GLY A 120 4.53 17.63 3.02
CA GLY A 120 4.37 18.20 1.68
C GLY A 120 5.44 17.75 0.69
N GLU A 121 6.22 16.75 1.04
CA GLU A 121 7.22 16.13 0.17
C GLU A 121 6.57 15.01 -0.69
N LYS A 122 7.28 14.59 -1.73
CA LYS A 122 6.91 13.40 -2.50
C LYS A 122 7.55 12.18 -1.86
N ALA A 123 6.76 11.15 -1.61
CA ALA A 123 7.24 9.88 -1.08
C ALA A 123 7.30 8.83 -2.19
N GLU A 124 8.48 8.51 -2.66
CA GLU A 124 8.69 7.45 -3.66
C GLU A 124 9.80 6.51 -3.19
N HIS A 125 9.42 5.35 -2.66
CA HIS A 125 10.35 4.37 -2.13
C HIS A 125 10.29 3.06 -2.93
N PHE A 126 11.38 2.74 -3.63
CA PHE A 126 11.56 1.53 -4.42
C PHE A 126 12.81 0.78 -3.97
N GLY A 127 12.67 0.03 -2.91
CA GLY A 127 13.75 -0.77 -2.34
C GLY A 127 14.02 -2.07 -3.12
N ASN A 128 14.97 -2.84 -2.62
CA ASN A 128 15.34 -4.12 -3.20
C ASN A 128 14.21 -5.15 -3.04
N ILE A 129 13.63 -5.59 -4.14
CA ILE A 129 12.54 -6.59 -4.18
C ILE A 129 12.97 -7.99 -3.69
N HIS A 130 14.28 -8.24 -3.61
CA HIS A 130 14.83 -9.49 -3.07
C HIS A 130 15.13 -9.41 -1.56
N ARG A 131 14.81 -8.27 -0.93
CA ARG A 131 14.97 -8.13 0.52
C ARG A 131 14.02 -9.08 1.23
N THR A 132 14.56 -9.91 2.09
CA THR A 132 13.75 -10.71 3.01
C THR A 132 13.21 -9.77 4.07
N TYR A 133 11.89 -9.70 4.19
CA TYR A 133 11.28 -8.97 5.31
C TYR A 133 11.45 -9.81 6.57
N GLU A 134 11.90 -9.17 7.63
CA GLU A 134 11.87 -9.77 8.96
C GLU A 134 10.41 -9.95 9.38
N ASP A 135 10.11 -11.07 10.03
CA ASP A 135 8.79 -11.32 10.62
C ASP A 135 8.54 -10.23 11.68
N GLY A 136 7.63 -9.33 11.38
CA GLY A 136 7.20 -8.26 12.27
C GLY A 136 5.78 -8.53 12.79
N GLU A 137 5.39 -7.75 13.78
CA GLU A 137 3.99 -7.71 14.20
C GLU A 137 3.08 -7.32 13.04
N ARG A 138 1.86 -7.84 13.05
CA ARG A 138 0.82 -7.45 12.11
C ARG A 138 -0.54 -7.31 12.80
N ILE A 139 -1.38 -6.48 12.25
CA ILE A 139 -2.77 -6.35 12.67
C ILE A 139 -3.61 -7.29 11.81
N VAL A 140 -3.96 -8.45 12.33
CA VAL A 140 -4.77 -9.43 11.60
C VAL A 140 -6.18 -8.88 11.40
N THR A 141 -6.58 -8.74 10.13
CA THR A 141 -7.88 -8.17 9.72
C THR A 141 -8.90 -9.23 9.31
N THR A 142 -8.47 -10.48 9.15
CA THR A 142 -9.35 -11.61 8.87
C THR A 142 -10.14 -12.03 10.11
N PRO A 143 -11.26 -12.77 9.94
CA PRO A 143 -12.00 -13.33 11.07
C PRO A 143 -11.10 -14.17 12.01
N PRO A 144 -11.42 -14.28 13.32
CA PRO A 144 -10.53 -14.88 14.32
C PRO A 144 -10.21 -16.36 14.12
N TYR A 145 -10.96 -17.02 13.25
CA TYR A 145 -10.74 -18.43 12.88
C TYR A 145 -9.90 -18.63 11.60
N THR A 146 -9.43 -17.54 10.99
CA THR A 146 -8.64 -17.61 9.74
C THR A 146 -7.51 -16.57 9.76
N ALA A 147 -6.29 -17.01 9.43
CA ALA A 147 -5.16 -16.11 9.18
C ALA A 147 -4.31 -16.66 8.05
N TYR A 148 -3.81 -15.76 7.19
CA TYR A 148 -2.86 -16.14 6.16
C TYR A 148 -1.45 -16.18 6.73
N LEU A 149 -0.69 -17.22 6.36
CA LEU A 149 0.73 -17.35 6.64
C LEU A 149 1.50 -17.13 5.33
N LYS A 150 2.25 -16.05 5.26
CA LYS A 150 3.14 -15.78 4.12
C LYS A 150 4.45 -16.54 4.33
N ILE A 151 4.71 -17.56 3.50
CA ILE A 151 5.89 -18.42 3.61
C ILE A 151 7.03 -18.00 2.66
N ALA A 152 6.75 -17.17 1.64
CA ALA A 152 7.74 -16.66 0.70
C ALA A 152 7.22 -15.44 -0.03
N GLU A 153 8.11 -14.57 -0.52
CA GLU A 153 7.78 -13.48 -1.44
C GLU A 153 7.65 -13.96 -2.89
N GLY A 154 8.37 -14.98 -3.26
CA GLY A 154 8.38 -15.58 -4.58
C GLY A 154 9.21 -16.88 -4.56
N CYS A 155 9.57 -17.38 -5.71
CA CYS A 155 10.47 -18.53 -5.83
C CYS A 155 11.47 -18.31 -6.97
N SER A 156 12.57 -19.05 -6.96
CA SER A 156 13.62 -18.98 -7.99
C SER A 156 13.42 -19.96 -9.15
N ASN A 157 12.26 -20.65 -9.21
CA ASN A 157 11.95 -21.56 -10.31
C ASN A 157 11.65 -20.79 -11.61
N GLY A 158 12.19 -21.25 -12.72
CA GLY A 158 11.96 -20.67 -14.05
C GLY A 158 10.80 -21.33 -14.80
N CYS A 159 9.60 -21.42 -14.19
CA CYS A 159 8.45 -22.06 -14.83
C CYS A 159 7.96 -21.26 -16.03
N ALA A 160 7.66 -21.96 -17.14
CA ALA A 160 7.29 -21.32 -18.42
C ALA A 160 6.00 -20.48 -18.35
N PHE A 161 5.10 -20.75 -17.41
CA PHE A 161 3.86 -20.02 -17.19
C PHE A 161 3.99 -18.87 -16.19
N CYS A 162 5.11 -18.73 -15.55
CA CYS A 162 5.41 -17.74 -14.53
C CYS A 162 6.61 -16.89 -14.91
#